data_0c791a5743d68c2621f5150680f3bf26
#
_entry.id   0c791a5743d68c2621f5150680f3bf26
#
_cell.length_a   1.000
_cell.length_b   1.000
_cell.length_c   1.000
_cell.angle_alpha   90.00
_cell.angle_beta   90.00
_cell.angle_gamma   90.00
#
_symmetry.space_group_name_H-M   'P 1'
#
loop_
_entity.id
_entity.type
_entity.pdbx_description
1 polymer ?
#
loop_
_entity_poly.entity_id
_entity_poly.type
_entity_poly.pdbx_seq_one_letter_code
_entity_poly.pdbx_strand_id
1 'polypeptide(L)'
;MKKTHIILLVLVISGIVGMSFFIKDLTTYETFSSATQRKGGFIVVKVKLDKATPVEYDQLKDPNKTVFYAVDNDGKRSKVVYANAKPTDIEKSEGLDLNGYMRDGFFECTKLQMKCPSKYKDDMKAAEKNLPTDKGATTDYKY
;
A
#
# COMPACT_ATOMS: atom_id res chain seq x y z
N MET A 1 14.87 -35.08 33.84
CA MET A 1 13.88 -34.71 32.82
C MET A 1 13.47 -35.97 32.07
N LYS A 2 12.17 -36.23 31.92
CA LYS A 2 11.68 -37.43 31.20
C LYS A 2 11.96 -37.24 29.70
N LYS A 3 12.45 -38.25 29.01
CA LYS A 3 12.80 -38.24 27.56
C LYS A 3 11.66 -37.69 26.70
N THR A 4 10.42 -37.86 27.12
CA THR A 4 9.21 -37.32 26.46
C THR A 4 9.17 -35.79 26.42
N HIS A 5 9.67 -35.08 27.45
CA HIS A 5 9.68 -33.63 27.50
C HIS A 5 10.71 -33.03 26.52
N ILE A 6 11.84 -33.74 26.34
CA ILE A 6 12.88 -33.33 25.37
C ILE A 6 12.36 -33.48 23.94
N ILE A 7 11.67 -34.58 23.65
CA ILE A 7 11.07 -34.82 22.32
C ILE A 7 10.03 -33.75 22.01
N LEU A 8 9.17 -33.43 22.98
CA LEU A 8 8.12 -32.43 22.82
C LEU A 8 8.74 -31.04 22.58
N LEU A 9 9.78 -30.69 23.31
CA LEU A 9 10.51 -29.43 23.17
C LEU A 9 11.16 -29.30 21.77
N VAL A 10 11.79 -30.37 21.27
CA VAL A 10 12.40 -30.38 19.92
C VAL A 10 11.31 -30.23 18.85
N LEU A 11 10.14 -30.87 19.03
CA LEU A 11 9.03 -30.76 18.08
C LEU A 11 8.48 -29.33 18.02
N VAL A 12 8.32 -28.66 19.16
CA VAL A 12 7.86 -27.26 19.22
C VAL A 12 8.86 -26.34 18.55
N ILE A 13 10.15 -26.48 18.84
CA ILE A 13 11.21 -25.65 18.22
C ILE A 13 11.24 -25.87 16.70
N SER A 14 11.15 -27.11 16.25
CA SER A 14 11.09 -27.44 14.82
C SER A 14 9.87 -26.82 14.14
N GLY A 15 8.71 -26.79 14.80
CA GLY A 15 7.51 -26.14 14.32
C GLY A 15 7.68 -24.61 14.17
N ILE A 16 8.28 -23.96 15.17
CA ILE A 16 8.54 -22.51 15.14
C ILE A 16 9.53 -22.15 14.02
N VAL A 17 10.59 -22.91 13.87
CA VAL A 17 11.56 -22.71 12.80
C VAL A 17 10.93 -22.91 11.43
N GLY A 18 10.15 -23.97 11.25
CA GLY A 18 9.41 -24.22 9.99
C GLY A 18 8.46 -23.06 9.65
N MET A 19 7.69 -22.57 10.64
CA MET A 19 6.76 -21.46 10.45
C MET A 19 7.49 -20.14 10.14
N SER A 20 8.69 -19.92 10.70
CA SER A 20 9.51 -18.74 10.42
C SER A 20 10.01 -18.70 8.99
N PHE A 21 10.24 -19.83 8.34
CA PHE A 21 10.59 -19.88 6.93
C PHE A 21 9.40 -19.51 6.02
N PHE A 22 8.18 -19.92 6.38
CA PHE A 22 6.97 -19.60 5.64
C PHE A 22 6.61 -18.10 5.70
N ILE A 23 6.90 -17.43 6.81
CA ILE A 23 6.54 -16.01 7.01
C ILE A 23 7.44 -15.08 6.19
N LYS A 24 8.66 -15.47 5.85
CA LYS A 24 9.59 -14.65 5.05
C LYS A 24 9.09 -14.36 3.63
N ASP A 25 8.24 -15.20 3.07
CA ASP A 25 7.70 -15.03 1.72
C ASP A 25 6.41 -14.18 1.67
N LEU A 26 5.82 -13.82 2.83
CA LEU A 26 4.48 -13.21 2.88
C LEU A 26 4.43 -11.69 2.80
N THR A 27 5.53 -10.97 3.00
CA THR A 27 5.51 -9.50 2.98
C THR A 27 6.88 -8.88 2.68
N THR A 28 7.50 -9.25 1.60
CA THR A 28 8.68 -8.53 1.15
C THR A 28 8.23 -7.35 0.29
N TYR A 29 8.33 -6.13 0.84
CA TYR A 29 8.32 -4.96 -0.01
C TYR A 29 9.51 -5.04 -0.94
N GLU A 30 9.23 -5.13 -2.22
CA GLU A 30 10.28 -5.21 -3.22
C GLU A 30 10.64 -3.81 -3.73
N THR A 31 11.80 -3.72 -4.36
CA THR A 31 12.25 -2.51 -5.07
C THR A 31 12.02 -2.73 -6.57
N PHE A 32 12.03 -1.67 -7.36
CA PHE A 32 11.92 -1.82 -8.82
C PHE A 32 13.06 -2.66 -9.40
N SER A 33 14.21 -2.68 -8.72
CA SER A 33 15.36 -3.50 -9.14
C SER A 33 15.11 -4.98 -8.93
N SER A 34 14.64 -5.39 -7.75
CA SER A 34 14.31 -6.78 -7.43
C SER A 34 13.11 -7.26 -8.26
N ALA A 35 12.14 -6.37 -8.48
CA ALA A 35 10.98 -6.61 -9.32
C ALA A 35 11.33 -6.94 -10.77
N THR A 36 12.35 -6.26 -11.31
CA THR A 36 12.83 -6.51 -12.68
C THR A 36 13.45 -7.92 -12.83
N GLN A 37 14.05 -8.44 -11.77
CA GLN A 37 14.62 -9.80 -11.78
C GLN A 37 13.55 -10.88 -11.68
N ARG A 38 12.42 -10.58 -11.01
CA ARG A 38 11.26 -11.49 -10.89
C ARG A 38 10.18 -11.14 -11.92
N LYS A 39 10.48 -11.29 -13.20
CA LYS A 39 9.51 -10.98 -14.27
C LYS A 39 8.19 -11.74 -14.07
N GLY A 40 7.08 -10.99 -14.00
CA GLY A 40 5.72 -11.54 -13.98
C GLY A 40 5.15 -11.92 -12.61
N GLY A 41 5.89 -11.74 -11.51
CA GLY A 41 5.35 -11.90 -10.14
C GLY A 41 4.51 -10.71 -9.71
N PHE A 42 3.45 -10.96 -8.94
CA PHE A 42 2.72 -9.90 -8.24
C PHE A 42 3.56 -9.42 -7.05
N ILE A 43 3.83 -8.14 -7.00
CA ILE A 43 4.72 -7.55 -6.00
C ILE A 43 4.12 -6.27 -5.39
N VAL A 44 4.61 -5.92 -4.22
CA VAL A 44 4.30 -4.68 -3.53
C VAL A 44 5.56 -3.84 -3.42
N VAL A 45 5.54 -2.63 -3.98
CA VAL A 45 6.68 -1.70 -3.96
C VAL A 45 6.29 -0.43 -3.21
N LYS A 46 7.14 -0.03 -2.25
CA LYS A 46 7.03 1.28 -1.59
C LYS A 46 7.80 2.31 -2.39
N VAL A 47 7.10 3.37 -2.78
CA VAL A 47 7.67 4.43 -3.60
C VAL A 47 7.26 5.82 -3.11
N LYS A 48 7.95 6.82 -3.62
CA LYS A 48 7.54 8.23 -3.53
C LYS A 48 7.23 8.73 -4.93
N LEU A 49 6.20 9.57 -5.04
CA LEU A 49 5.88 10.23 -6.30
C LEU A 49 7.05 11.12 -6.72
N ASP A 50 7.48 11.00 -7.97
CA ASP A 50 8.42 11.94 -8.56
C ASP A 50 7.69 13.23 -8.91
N LYS A 51 7.86 14.26 -8.08
CA LYS A 51 7.21 15.56 -8.24
C LYS A 51 7.80 16.41 -9.35
N ALA A 52 8.95 16.01 -9.90
CA ALA A 52 9.57 16.72 -11.04
C ALA A 52 8.82 16.46 -12.35
N THR A 53 8.06 15.37 -12.42
CA THR A 53 7.27 15.01 -13.60
C THR A 53 5.78 15.03 -13.25
N PRO A 54 4.95 15.77 -13.99
CA PRO A 54 3.51 15.83 -13.74
C PRO A 54 2.86 14.46 -13.94
N VAL A 55 1.77 14.22 -13.20
CA VAL A 55 0.94 13.04 -13.38
C VAL A 55 0.11 13.21 -14.66
N GLU A 56 0.26 12.31 -15.59
CA GLU A 56 -0.50 12.29 -16.84
C GLU A 56 -1.83 11.58 -16.62
N TYR A 57 -2.92 12.32 -16.77
CA TYR A 57 -4.28 11.80 -16.69
C TYR A 57 -5.19 12.56 -17.64
N ASP A 58 -5.83 11.85 -18.56
CA ASP A 58 -6.79 12.42 -19.49
C ASP A 58 -8.15 11.73 -19.32
N GLN A 59 -9.05 12.39 -18.62
CA GLN A 59 -10.38 11.89 -18.32
C GLN A 59 -11.25 11.68 -19.57
N LEU A 60 -10.97 12.41 -20.66
CA LEU A 60 -11.78 12.33 -21.88
C LEU A 60 -11.33 11.21 -22.83
N LYS A 61 -10.01 10.91 -22.83
CA LYS A 61 -9.45 9.86 -23.70
C LYS A 61 -9.44 8.50 -23.04
N ASP A 62 -8.99 8.46 -21.79
CA ASP A 62 -8.85 7.19 -21.05
C ASP A 62 -9.07 7.44 -19.54
N PRO A 63 -10.33 7.44 -19.09
CA PRO A 63 -10.67 7.73 -17.69
C PRO A 63 -10.13 6.71 -16.70
N ASN A 64 -9.73 5.53 -17.15
CA ASN A 64 -9.23 4.43 -16.34
C ASN A 64 -7.71 4.24 -16.45
N LYS A 65 -6.98 5.27 -16.86
CA LYS A 65 -5.53 5.19 -16.98
C LYS A 65 -4.85 6.43 -16.44
N THR A 66 -4.01 6.23 -15.46
CA THR A 66 -3.15 7.27 -14.89
C THR A 66 -1.70 6.85 -15.05
N VAL A 67 -0.87 7.74 -15.57
CA VAL A 67 0.56 7.50 -15.75
C VAL A 67 1.34 8.50 -14.93
N PHE A 68 2.31 8.00 -14.15
CA PHE A 68 3.19 8.84 -13.34
C PHE A 68 4.56 8.18 -13.16
N TYR A 69 5.50 8.94 -12.67
CA TYR A 69 6.82 8.44 -12.30
C TYR A 69 6.95 8.36 -10.79
N ALA A 70 7.59 7.31 -10.32
CA ALA A 70 7.84 7.09 -8.91
C ALA A 70 9.27 6.61 -8.67
N VAL A 71 9.78 6.90 -7.48
CA VAL A 71 11.14 6.54 -7.05
C VAL A 71 10.99 5.60 -5.84
N ASP A 72 11.65 4.46 -5.89
CA ASP A 72 11.67 3.50 -4.79
C ASP A 72 12.67 3.91 -3.67
N ASN A 73 12.75 3.08 -2.63
CA ASN A 73 13.65 3.35 -1.51
C ASN A 73 15.13 3.26 -1.89
N ASP A 74 15.47 2.58 -2.98
CA ASP A 74 16.84 2.48 -3.51
C ASP A 74 17.19 3.65 -4.44
N GLY A 75 16.25 4.57 -4.66
CA GLY A 75 16.42 5.72 -5.53
C GLY A 75 16.20 5.42 -7.02
N LYS A 76 15.74 4.21 -7.37
CA LYS A 76 15.43 3.87 -8.76
C LYS A 76 14.09 4.45 -9.18
N ARG A 77 14.12 5.21 -10.26
CA ARG A 77 12.94 5.80 -10.90
C ARG A 77 12.33 4.83 -11.90
N SER A 78 11.01 4.67 -11.86
CA SER A 78 10.27 3.87 -12.83
C SER A 78 8.98 4.56 -13.26
N LYS A 79 8.57 4.30 -14.50
CA LYS A 79 7.26 4.68 -15.00
C LYS A 79 6.21 3.75 -14.41
N VAL A 80 5.12 4.31 -13.89
CA VAL A 80 4.00 3.57 -13.33
C VAL A 80 2.76 3.83 -14.17
N VAL A 81 2.10 2.76 -14.57
CA VAL A 81 0.80 2.81 -15.26
C VAL A 81 -0.24 2.23 -14.31
N TYR A 82 -1.11 3.08 -13.83
CA TYR A 82 -2.19 2.70 -12.93
C TYR A 82 -3.50 2.55 -13.72
N ALA A 83 -4.10 1.37 -13.66
CA ALA A 83 -5.28 1.00 -14.44
C ALA A 83 -6.59 1.50 -13.78
N ASN A 84 -6.61 2.75 -13.35
CA ASN A 84 -7.77 3.44 -12.78
C ASN A 84 -7.62 4.97 -12.91
N ALA A 85 -8.70 5.67 -12.57
CA ALA A 85 -8.71 7.12 -12.51
C ALA A 85 -7.66 7.67 -11.54
N LYS A 86 -7.18 8.87 -11.81
CA LYS A 86 -6.22 9.57 -10.97
C LYS A 86 -6.77 9.73 -9.54
N PRO A 87 -6.07 9.21 -8.53
CA PRO A 87 -6.47 9.43 -7.15
C PRO A 87 -6.39 10.91 -6.77
N THR A 88 -7.38 11.38 -6.03
CA THR A 88 -7.38 12.73 -5.48
C THR A 88 -6.15 12.90 -4.57
N ASP A 89 -5.49 14.04 -4.70
CA ASP A 89 -4.33 14.43 -3.86
C ASP A 89 -3.11 13.50 -3.94
N ILE A 90 -2.93 12.73 -5.01
CA ILE A 90 -1.74 11.88 -5.20
C ILE A 90 -0.43 12.69 -5.07
N GLU A 91 -0.44 13.95 -5.52
CA GLU A 91 0.71 14.86 -5.43
C GLU A 91 1.04 15.29 -4.01
N LYS A 92 0.08 15.20 -3.07
CA LYS A 92 0.26 15.54 -1.66
C LYS A 92 0.69 14.35 -0.81
N SER A 93 0.67 13.13 -1.38
CA SER A 93 1.06 11.94 -0.65
C SER A 93 2.55 11.94 -0.29
N GLU A 94 2.88 11.49 0.92
CA GLU A 94 4.27 11.31 1.37
C GLU A 94 4.89 10.01 0.84
N GLY A 95 4.06 9.04 0.52
CA GLY A 95 4.47 7.75 0.00
C GLY A 95 3.31 7.00 -0.63
N LEU A 96 3.65 6.09 -1.51
CA LEU A 96 2.71 5.25 -2.23
C LEU A 96 3.13 3.79 -2.06
N ASP A 97 2.18 2.92 -1.74
CA ASP A 97 2.36 1.48 -1.81
C ASP A 97 1.68 1.00 -3.10
N LEU A 98 2.48 0.52 -4.04
CA LEU A 98 2.03 0.07 -5.36
C LEU A 98 1.99 -1.44 -5.39
N ASN A 99 0.85 -2.01 -5.74
CA ASN A 99 0.67 -3.44 -5.93
C ASN A 99 0.46 -3.71 -7.41
N GLY A 100 1.23 -4.63 -7.97
CA GLY A 100 1.12 -4.91 -9.40
C GLY A 100 2.25 -5.77 -9.94
N TYR A 101 2.57 -5.56 -11.20
CA TYR A 101 3.53 -6.37 -11.96
C TYR A 101 4.58 -5.49 -12.62
N MET A 102 5.84 -5.92 -12.56
CA MET A 102 6.89 -5.29 -13.34
C MET A 102 6.83 -5.79 -14.78
N ARG A 103 6.65 -4.88 -15.72
CA ARG A 103 6.68 -5.13 -17.16
C ARG A 103 7.99 -4.60 -17.75
N ASP A 104 8.18 -4.84 -19.05
CA ASP A 104 9.35 -4.33 -19.76
C ASP A 104 9.30 -2.79 -19.84
N GLY A 105 10.04 -2.14 -18.93
CA GLY A 105 10.20 -0.69 -18.90
C GLY A 105 9.19 0.11 -18.06
N PHE A 106 8.16 -0.52 -17.48
CA PHE A 106 7.20 0.15 -16.60
C PHE A 106 6.61 -0.78 -15.55
N PHE A 107 6.04 -0.20 -14.51
CA PHE A 107 5.30 -0.92 -13.48
C PHE A 107 3.80 -0.81 -13.73
N GLU A 108 3.14 -1.94 -13.97
CA GLU A 108 1.69 -2.03 -14.10
C GLU A 108 1.07 -2.13 -12.71
N CYS A 109 0.46 -1.03 -12.26
CA CYS A 109 -0.14 -0.93 -10.94
C CYS A 109 -1.63 -1.27 -11.00
N THR A 110 -2.04 -2.30 -10.27
CA THR A 110 -3.45 -2.70 -10.14
C THR A 110 -4.11 -2.07 -8.93
N LYS A 111 -3.36 -1.88 -7.83
CA LYS A 111 -3.85 -1.26 -6.61
C LYS A 111 -2.81 -0.26 -6.09
N LEU A 112 -3.29 0.93 -5.78
CA LEU A 112 -2.50 2.00 -5.23
C LEU A 112 -3.03 2.39 -3.85
N GLN A 113 -2.14 2.46 -2.86
CA GLN A 113 -2.46 2.95 -1.52
C GLN A 113 -1.59 4.18 -1.23
N MET A 114 -2.23 5.28 -0.87
CA MET A 114 -1.55 6.52 -0.51
C MET A 114 -1.32 6.60 0.99
N LYS A 115 -0.14 7.07 1.39
CA LYS A 115 0.15 7.46 2.75
C LYS A 115 0.00 8.96 2.87
N CYS A 116 -1.09 9.38 3.51
CA CYS A 116 -1.31 10.79 3.83
C CYS A 116 -0.36 11.25 4.93
N PRO A 117 0.14 12.49 4.88
CA PRO A 117 0.92 13.09 5.98
C PRO A 117 0.13 13.04 7.29
N SER A 118 0.84 12.84 8.40
CA SER A 118 0.25 12.72 9.74
C SER A 118 -0.57 13.96 10.15
N LYS A 119 -0.28 15.13 9.59
CA LYS A 119 -1.05 16.36 9.80
C LYS A 119 -2.53 16.24 9.42
N TYR A 120 -2.86 15.51 8.36
CA TYR A 120 -4.25 15.29 7.97
C TYR A 120 -5.03 14.40 8.97
N LYS A 121 -4.33 13.52 9.68
CA LYS A 121 -4.97 12.69 10.72
C LYS A 121 -5.36 13.51 11.94
N ASP A 122 -4.58 14.53 12.26
CA ASP A 122 -4.84 15.41 13.40
C ASP A 122 -5.97 16.40 13.07
N ASP A 123 -6.03 16.90 11.83
CA ASP A 123 -7.11 17.76 11.37
C ASP A 123 -8.45 17.00 11.27
N MET A 124 -8.45 15.75 10.83
CA MET A 124 -9.65 14.89 10.81
C MET A 124 -10.14 14.59 12.23
N LYS A 125 -9.24 14.29 13.17
CA LYS A 125 -9.59 14.09 14.58
C LYS A 125 -10.10 15.34 15.24
N ALA A 126 -9.55 16.51 14.90
CA ALA A 126 -10.00 17.80 15.39
C ALA A 126 -11.39 18.16 14.83
N ALA A 127 -11.64 17.85 13.55
CA ALA A 127 -12.95 18.04 12.93
C ALA A 127 -14.02 17.12 13.52
N GLU A 128 -13.68 15.84 13.78
CA GLU A 128 -14.57 14.87 14.41
C GLU A 128 -14.92 15.26 15.87
N LYS A 129 -13.96 15.84 16.59
CA LYS A 129 -14.16 16.33 17.97
C LYS A 129 -15.02 17.60 18.05
N ASN A 130 -15.11 18.35 16.95
CA ASN A 130 -15.88 19.58 16.85
C ASN A 130 -17.25 19.40 16.19
N LEU A 131 -17.63 18.15 15.81
CA LEU A 131 -19.02 17.89 15.45
C LEU A 131 -19.89 18.04 16.71
N PRO A 132 -20.91 18.91 16.69
CA PRO A 132 -21.86 18.97 17.77
C PRO A 132 -22.55 17.62 17.87
N THR A 133 -22.34 16.93 18.98
CA THR A 133 -23.13 15.77 19.37
C THR A 133 -24.55 16.28 19.60
N ASP A 134 -25.38 16.20 18.59
CA ASP A 134 -26.81 16.42 18.75
C ASP A 134 -27.37 15.28 19.62
N LYS A 135 -27.37 15.53 20.93
CA LYS A 135 -28.13 14.76 21.90
C LYS A 135 -29.53 15.31 21.90
N GLY A 136 -30.43 14.66 21.21
CA GLY A 136 -31.84 14.77 21.52
C GLY A 136 -32.70 15.48 20.48
N ALA A 137 -33.14 14.75 19.50
CA ALA A 137 -34.47 14.95 18.92
C ALA A 137 -35.14 13.58 18.80
N THR A 138 -35.71 13.12 19.89
CA THR A 138 -36.82 12.18 19.87
C THR A 138 -38.02 12.91 19.27
N THR A 139 -38.18 12.82 17.97
CA THR A 139 -39.46 13.14 17.34
C THR A 139 -40.38 11.94 17.46
N ASP A 140 -41.25 12.07 18.47
CA ASP A 140 -42.40 11.20 18.72
C ASP A 140 -43.40 11.41 17.56
N TYR A 141 -43.42 10.52 16.58
CA TYR A 141 -44.47 10.45 15.60
C TYR A 141 -45.58 9.56 16.12
N LYS A 142 -46.57 10.19 16.76
CA LYS A 142 -47.83 9.59 17.14
C LYS A 142 -48.79 9.67 15.95
N TYR A 143 -49.18 8.51 15.42
CA TYR A 143 -50.40 8.34 14.62
C TYR A 143 -51.53 7.80 15.50
#